data_969a980531ca66c6514702f73df6a0ba
#
_entry.id   969a980531ca66c6514702f73df6a0ba
#
_cell.length_a   1.000
_cell.length_b   1.000
_cell.length_c   1.000
_cell.angle_alpha   90.00
_cell.angle_beta   90.00
_cell.angle_gamma   90.00
#
_symmetry.space_group_name_H-M   'P 1'
#
loop_
_entity.id
_entity.type
_entity.pdbx_description
1 polymer ?
#
loop_
_entity_poly.entity_id
_entity_poly.type
_entity_poly.pdbx_seq_one_letter_code
_entity_poly.pdbx_strand_id
1 'polypeptide(L)'
;KGQVGRTIRVMVLGIPNVGKSTFINKVAKRKTARAEDRPGVTRSKQWVPVDATLELLDTPGILWPKFDDTEVGKRLAFTGAIKDDVLDIEELACYLMDYLAAHYADVLRERYRIDVEEGDSGYELLEKAGRKRGFLMRGAQVDTERMARILLDEFRGGKLGRFTLETVEDCGK
;
A
#
# COMPACT_ATOMS: atom_id res chain seq x y z
N LYS A 1 -42.67 2.56 8.96
CA LYS A 1 -43.19 1.73 7.86
C LYS A 1 -41.99 1.21 7.09
N GLY A 2 -41.63 -0.07 7.25
CA GLY A 2 -40.54 -0.70 6.49
C GLY A 2 -40.90 -0.74 5.01
N GLN A 3 -39.96 -0.32 4.16
CA GLN A 3 -40.11 -0.45 2.70
C GLN A 3 -39.85 -1.91 2.31
N VAL A 4 -40.93 -2.69 2.23
CA VAL A 4 -40.86 -4.08 1.76
C VAL A 4 -40.66 -4.06 0.26
N GLY A 5 -39.64 -4.80 -0.25
CA GLY A 5 -39.38 -4.99 -1.68
C GLY A 5 -38.49 -3.95 -2.36
N ARG A 6 -37.85 -3.01 -1.62
CA ARG A 6 -36.91 -2.05 -2.21
C ARG A 6 -35.48 -2.53 -2.00
N THR A 7 -34.70 -2.59 -3.09
CA THR A 7 -33.26 -2.88 -3.03
C THR A 7 -32.50 -1.79 -2.27
N ILE A 8 -31.75 -2.20 -1.28
CA ILE A 8 -30.84 -1.31 -0.53
C ILE A 8 -29.60 -1.06 -1.40
N ARG A 9 -29.26 0.20 -1.57
CA ARG A 9 -28.10 0.63 -2.34
C ARG A 9 -27.04 1.22 -1.41
N VAL A 10 -25.85 0.61 -1.40
CA VAL A 10 -24.72 1.05 -0.57
C VAL A 10 -23.56 1.43 -1.46
N MET A 11 -22.98 2.60 -1.20
CA MET A 11 -21.79 3.10 -1.91
C MET A 11 -20.54 2.79 -1.09
N VAL A 12 -19.51 2.23 -1.75
CA VAL A 12 -18.19 1.96 -1.14
C VAL A 12 -17.23 3.05 -1.62
N LEU A 13 -16.81 3.90 -0.68
CA LEU A 13 -15.87 5.00 -0.91
C LEU A 13 -14.51 4.76 -0.28
N GLY A 14 -13.49 5.38 -0.80
CA GLY A 14 -12.14 5.40 -0.22
C GLY A 14 -11.07 5.75 -1.24
N ILE A 15 -9.86 5.93 -0.76
CA ILE A 15 -8.68 6.22 -1.58
C ILE A 15 -8.35 5.05 -2.52
N PRO A 16 -7.49 5.24 -3.55
CA PRO A 16 -7.07 4.16 -4.43
C PRO A 16 -6.37 3.02 -3.65
N ASN A 17 -6.46 1.83 -4.19
CA ASN A 17 -5.75 0.62 -3.73
C ASN A 17 -5.99 0.14 -2.28
N VAL A 18 -7.06 0.59 -1.62
CA VAL A 18 -7.42 0.15 -0.24
C VAL A 18 -8.29 -1.11 -0.21
N GLY A 19 -8.48 -1.78 -1.33
CA GLY A 19 -9.21 -3.04 -1.39
C GLY A 19 -10.73 -2.90 -1.55
N LYS A 20 -11.29 -1.75 -1.98
CA LYS A 20 -12.73 -1.56 -2.19
C LYS A 20 -13.36 -2.66 -3.06
N SER A 21 -12.82 -2.84 -4.26
CA SER A 21 -13.32 -3.86 -5.21
C SER A 21 -13.12 -5.28 -4.68
N THR A 22 -12.05 -5.54 -3.93
CA THR A 22 -11.81 -6.81 -3.25
C THR A 22 -12.87 -7.07 -2.17
N PHE A 23 -13.19 -6.06 -1.37
CA PHE A 23 -14.27 -6.14 -0.39
C PHE A 23 -15.62 -6.43 -1.05
N ILE A 24 -15.98 -5.67 -2.11
CA ILE A 24 -17.20 -5.85 -2.86
C ILE A 24 -17.30 -7.27 -3.42
N ASN A 25 -16.23 -7.78 -4.03
CA ASN A 25 -16.18 -9.14 -4.58
C ASN A 25 -16.36 -10.21 -3.50
N LYS A 26 -15.78 -10.02 -2.33
CA LYS A 26 -15.95 -10.94 -1.19
C LYS A 26 -17.38 -10.95 -0.68
N VAL A 27 -18.00 -9.78 -0.53
CA VAL A 27 -19.39 -9.65 -0.08
C VAL A 27 -20.36 -10.24 -1.11
N ALA A 28 -20.15 -9.95 -2.40
CA ALA A 28 -20.95 -10.49 -3.49
C ALA A 28 -20.68 -11.97 -3.80
N LYS A 29 -19.69 -12.59 -3.13
CA LYS A 29 -19.26 -13.99 -3.36
C LYS A 29 -18.94 -14.31 -4.82
N ARG A 30 -18.53 -13.32 -5.61
CA ARG A 30 -18.23 -13.44 -7.03
C ARG A 30 -17.19 -12.38 -7.47
N LYS A 31 -16.48 -12.68 -8.56
CA LYS A 31 -15.53 -11.74 -9.18
C LYS A 31 -16.27 -10.87 -10.21
N THR A 32 -16.96 -9.86 -9.77
CA THR A 32 -17.70 -8.92 -10.65
C THR A 32 -17.00 -7.58 -10.80
N ALA A 33 -16.43 -7.07 -9.69
CA ALA A 33 -15.64 -5.84 -9.72
C ALA A 33 -14.16 -6.16 -10.05
N ARG A 34 -13.52 -5.33 -10.87
CA ARG A 34 -12.08 -5.47 -11.16
C ARG A 34 -11.28 -5.11 -9.92
N ALA A 35 -10.48 -6.05 -9.44
CA ALA A 35 -9.58 -5.88 -8.31
C ALA A 35 -8.16 -6.25 -8.76
N GLU A 36 -7.26 -5.27 -8.75
CA GLU A 36 -5.83 -5.44 -9.01
C GLU A 36 -5.07 -4.56 -8.01
N ASP A 37 -3.83 -4.91 -7.73
CA ASP A 37 -2.97 -4.19 -6.79
C ASP A 37 -2.33 -2.93 -7.43
N ARG A 38 -3.10 -2.21 -8.28
CA ARG A 38 -2.64 -0.98 -8.95
C ARG A 38 -3.66 0.13 -8.80
N PRO A 39 -3.22 1.38 -8.54
CA PRO A 39 -4.11 2.52 -8.49
C PRO A 39 -4.83 2.76 -9.83
N GLY A 40 -6.12 3.12 -9.79
CA GLY A 40 -6.89 3.49 -10.97
C GLY A 40 -7.43 2.32 -11.79
N VAL A 41 -7.49 1.10 -11.23
CA VAL A 41 -8.10 -0.08 -11.89
C VAL A 41 -9.59 0.11 -12.11
N THR A 42 -10.32 0.59 -11.10
CA THR A 42 -11.73 0.94 -11.22
C THR A 42 -11.84 2.31 -11.91
N ARG A 43 -12.15 2.31 -13.21
CA ARG A 43 -12.23 3.53 -14.03
C ARG A 43 -13.61 4.19 -14.05
N SER A 44 -14.66 3.44 -13.75
CA SER A 44 -16.05 3.90 -13.76
C SER A 44 -16.83 3.29 -12.60
N LYS A 45 -17.91 3.98 -12.22
CA LYS A 45 -18.85 3.46 -11.21
C LYS A 45 -19.56 2.22 -11.73
N GLN A 46 -19.65 1.18 -10.91
CA GLN A 46 -20.30 -0.08 -11.26
C GLN A 46 -21.18 -0.56 -10.10
N TRP A 47 -22.47 -0.86 -10.40
CA TRP A 47 -23.34 -1.53 -9.45
C TRP A 47 -23.08 -3.03 -9.44
N VAL A 48 -22.85 -3.59 -8.27
CA VAL A 48 -22.62 -5.02 -8.05
C VAL A 48 -23.72 -5.55 -7.16
N PRO A 49 -24.68 -6.31 -7.70
CA PRO A 49 -25.73 -6.94 -6.90
C PRO A 49 -25.11 -8.04 -6.01
N VAL A 50 -25.43 -7.98 -4.73
CA VAL A 50 -25.06 -8.99 -3.74
C VAL A 50 -26.13 -10.08 -3.70
N ASP A 51 -27.38 -9.64 -3.54
CA ASP A 51 -28.59 -10.47 -3.53
C ASP A 51 -29.80 -9.68 -4.06
N ALA A 52 -31.01 -10.22 -3.87
CA ALA A 52 -32.24 -9.57 -4.33
C ALA A 52 -32.55 -8.24 -3.59
N THR A 53 -31.92 -7.99 -2.46
CA THR A 53 -32.21 -6.86 -1.57
C THR A 53 -31.08 -5.87 -1.44
N LEU A 54 -29.85 -6.21 -1.89
CA LEU A 54 -28.62 -5.41 -1.68
C LEU A 54 -27.81 -5.27 -2.96
N GLU A 55 -27.49 -4.05 -3.31
CA GLU A 55 -26.52 -3.68 -4.35
C GLU A 55 -25.40 -2.81 -3.77
N LEU A 56 -24.14 -3.08 -4.16
CA LEU A 56 -22.98 -2.28 -3.81
C LEU A 56 -22.51 -1.47 -5.01
N LEU A 57 -22.24 -0.19 -4.82
CA LEU A 57 -21.61 0.66 -5.83
C LEU A 57 -20.09 0.65 -5.64
N ASP A 58 -19.38 0.04 -6.58
CA ASP A 58 -17.92 0.19 -6.68
C ASP A 58 -17.61 1.55 -7.31
N THR A 59 -16.72 2.30 -6.66
CA THR A 59 -16.32 3.62 -7.11
C THR A 59 -14.80 3.68 -7.34
N PRO A 60 -14.33 4.47 -8.32
CA PRO A 60 -12.91 4.80 -8.42
C PRO A 60 -12.40 5.36 -7.10
N GLY A 61 -11.17 4.99 -6.74
CA GLY A 61 -10.50 5.61 -5.60
C GLY A 61 -10.26 7.09 -5.87
N ILE A 62 -10.48 7.91 -4.87
CA ILE A 62 -10.33 9.37 -4.97
C ILE A 62 -9.22 9.78 -4.01
N LEU A 63 -8.22 10.48 -4.53
CA LEU A 63 -7.23 11.25 -3.78
C LEU A 63 -7.41 12.72 -4.10
N TRP A 64 -7.13 13.59 -3.15
CA TRP A 64 -7.03 15.01 -3.42
C TRP A 64 -5.75 15.32 -4.21
N PRO A 65 -5.75 16.35 -5.05
CA PRO A 65 -4.69 16.57 -6.05
C PRO A 65 -3.37 17.08 -5.45
N LYS A 66 -3.38 17.54 -4.21
CA LYS A 66 -2.19 18.06 -3.53
C LYS A 66 -2.25 17.70 -2.04
N PHE A 67 -1.12 17.27 -1.51
CA PHE A 67 -0.92 17.05 -0.09
C PHE A 67 -0.15 18.24 0.48
N ASP A 68 -0.69 18.86 1.52
CA ASP A 68 -0.01 19.94 2.23
C ASP A 68 1.10 19.39 3.14
N ASP A 69 0.94 18.15 3.60
CA ASP A 69 1.91 17.42 4.40
C ASP A 69 2.61 16.33 3.55
N THR A 70 3.93 16.44 3.47
CA THR A 70 4.79 15.52 2.72
C THR A 70 4.77 14.12 3.35
N GLU A 71 4.65 14.02 4.67
CA GLU A 71 4.62 12.73 5.38
C GLU A 71 3.34 11.95 5.05
N VAL A 72 2.20 12.62 4.96
CA VAL A 72 0.95 12.03 4.47
C VAL A 72 1.14 11.48 3.04
N GLY A 73 1.80 12.26 2.19
CA GLY A 73 2.13 11.84 0.82
C GLY A 73 2.97 10.56 0.78
N LYS A 74 4.03 10.47 1.59
CA LYS A 74 4.89 9.28 1.71
C LYS A 74 4.09 8.06 2.20
N ARG A 75 3.31 8.21 3.27
CA ARG A 75 2.49 7.12 3.83
C ARG A 75 1.48 6.58 2.82
N LEU A 76 0.85 7.46 2.05
CA LEU A 76 -0.04 7.07 0.95
C LEU A 76 0.71 6.34 -0.18
N ALA A 77 1.92 6.78 -0.49
CA ALA A 77 2.78 6.13 -1.49
C ALA A 77 3.22 4.73 -1.02
N PHE A 78 3.59 4.55 0.25
CA PHE A 78 3.91 3.24 0.82
C PHE A 78 2.79 2.23 0.60
N THR A 79 1.53 2.64 0.79
CA THR A 79 0.37 1.77 0.60
C THR A 79 -0.01 1.54 -0.87
N GLY A 80 0.68 2.18 -1.81
CA GLY A 80 0.37 2.09 -3.24
C GLY A 80 -0.89 2.87 -3.65
N ALA A 81 -1.36 3.82 -2.82
CA ALA A 81 -2.47 4.70 -3.18
C ALA A 81 -2.09 5.70 -4.28
N ILE A 82 -0.80 6.02 -4.40
CA ILE A 82 -0.20 6.83 -5.47
C ILE A 82 0.43 5.87 -6.49
N LYS A 83 0.39 6.23 -7.77
CA LYS A 83 1.00 5.43 -8.84
C LYS A 83 2.52 5.50 -8.77
N ASP A 84 3.18 4.36 -8.88
CA ASP A 84 4.63 4.27 -8.85
C ASP A 84 5.30 5.00 -10.04
N ASP A 85 4.62 5.10 -11.18
CA ASP A 85 5.14 5.78 -12.39
C ASP A 85 5.47 7.28 -12.18
N VAL A 86 4.96 7.88 -11.11
CA VAL A 86 5.17 9.31 -10.78
C VAL A 86 6.07 9.51 -9.56
N LEU A 87 6.65 8.43 -9.04
CA LEU A 87 7.47 8.42 -7.82
C LEU A 87 8.89 7.96 -8.12
N ASP A 88 9.86 8.50 -7.39
CA ASP A 88 11.16 7.87 -7.25
C ASP A 88 11.03 6.69 -6.29
N ILE A 89 11.06 5.48 -6.85
CA ILE A 89 10.82 4.23 -6.12
C ILE A 89 11.96 3.93 -5.14
N GLU A 90 13.18 4.30 -5.50
CA GLU A 90 14.35 4.08 -4.66
C GLU A 90 14.33 5.03 -3.46
N GLU A 91 14.05 6.31 -3.68
CA GLU A 91 13.87 7.29 -2.62
C GLU A 91 12.72 6.89 -1.68
N LEU A 92 11.58 6.47 -2.24
CA LEU A 92 10.43 6.01 -1.46
C LEU A 92 10.78 4.80 -0.59
N ALA A 93 11.55 3.86 -1.13
CA ALA A 93 11.99 2.68 -0.40
C ALA A 93 12.98 3.04 0.72
N CYS A 94 13.85 4.03 0.52
CA CYS A 94 14.72 4.55 1.57
C CYS A 94 13.90 5.12 2.73
N TYR A 95 12.90 5.96 2.46
CA TYR A 95 12.00 6.46 3.50
C TYR A 95 11.24 5.33 4.22
N LEU A 96 10.84 4.28 3.51
CA LEU A 96 10.20 3.13 4.14
C LEU A 96 11.18 2.34 5.02
N MET A 97 12.44 2.19 4.62
CA MET A 97 13.49 1.58 5.45
C MET A 97 13.74 2.38 6.72
N ASP A 98 13.85 3.72 6.63
CA ASP A 98 13.99 4.60 7.79
C ASP A 98 12.81 4.44 8.75
N TYR A 99 11.58 4.41 8.21
CA TYR A 99 10.37 4.21 9.02
C TYR A 99 10.36 2.84 9.71
N LEU A 100 10.70 1.78 8.98
CA LEU A 100 10.76 0.43 9.55
C LEU A 100 11.88 0.29 10.58
N ALA A 101 13.02 0.92 10.36
CA ALA A 101 14.14 0.92 11.32
C ALA A 101 13.75 1.60 12.63
N ALA A 102 13.05 2.72 12.55
CA ALA A 102 12.64 3.50 13.72
C ALA A 102 11.53 2.83 14.55
N HIS A 103 10.61 2.11 13.91
CA HIS A 103 9.39 1.62 14.57
C HIS A 103 9.26 0.09 14.60
N TYR A 104 9.92 -0.62 13.69
CA TYR A 104 9.75 -2.04 13.43
C TYR A 104 11.06 -2.75 13.07
N ALA A 105 12.18 -2.43 13.73
CA ALA A 105 13.51 -2.95 13.42
C ALA A 105 13.58 -4.49 13.36
N ASP A 106 12.80 -5.16 14.20
CA ASP A 106 12.75 -6.63 14.22
C ASP A 106 12.26 -7.22 12.89
N VAL A 107 11.38 -6.52 12.18
CA VAL A 107 10.90 -6.95 10.84
C VAL A 107 12.05 -6.99 9.85
N LEU A 108 12.96 -6.02 9.89
CA LEU A 108 14.14 -5.97 9.01
C LEU A 108 15.09 -7.13 9.33
N ARG A 109 15.29 -7.42 10.61
CA ARG A 109 16.10 -8.56 11.05
C ARG A 109 15.49 -9.89 10.63
N GLU A 110 14.21 -10.09 10.86
CA GLU A 110 13.54 -11.35 10.54
C GLU A 110 13.45 -11.60 9.03
N ARG A 111 13.07 -10.57 8.27
CA ARG A 111 12.78 -10.72 6.84
C ARG A 111 14.02 -10.65 5.96
N TYR A 112 14.91 -9.68 6.23
CA TYR A 112 16.07 -9.40 5.38
C TYR A 112 17.39 -9.86 5.98
N ARG A 113 17.37 -10.32 7.25
CA ARG A 113 18.59 -10.77 7.98
C ARG A 113 19.62 -9.65 8.11
N ILE A 114 19.15 -8.42 8.31
CA ILE A 114 19.98 -7.26 8.56
C ILE A 114 19.71 -6.72 9.96
N ASP A 115 20.76 -6.25 10.60
CA ASP A 115 20.67 -5.50 11.85
C ASP A 115 20.68 -4.00 11.53
N VAL A 116 19.91 -3.25 12.30
CA VAL A 116 19.88 -1.77 12.24
C VAL A 116 20.92 -1.27 13.24
N GLU A 117 21.90 -0.54 12.74
CA GLU A 117 22.95 0.08 13.53
C GLU A 117 22.66 1.57 13.74
N GLU A 118 23.22 2.15 14.79
CA GLU A 118 23.07 3.59 15.05
C GLU A 118 23.70 4.40 13.91
N GLY A 119 22.90 5.26 13.30
CA GLY A 119 23.32 6.11 12.17
C GLY A 119 23.08 5.51 10.78
N ASP A 120 22.59 4.28 10.69
CA ASP A 120 22.19 3.71 9.38
C ASP A 120 21.09 4.57 8.73
N SER A 121 21.32 4.97 7.50
CA SER A 121 20.30 5.60 6.64
C SER A 121 19.44 4.54 5.94
N GLY A 122 18.25 4.94 5.49
CA GLY A 122 17.39 4.05 4.70
C GLY A 122 18.05 3.51 3.44
N TYR A 123 18.96 4.28 2.82
CA TYR A 123 19.74 3.83 1.68
C TYR A 123 20.73 2.70 2.07
N GLU A 124 21.46 2.85 3.17
CA GLU A 124 22.39 1.82 3.66
C GLU A 124 21.66 0.55 4.07
N LEU A 125 20.49 0.68 4.70
CA LEU A 125 19.64 -0.47 5.03
C LEU A 125 19.10 -1.16 3.77
N LEU A 126 18.71 -0.39 2.75
CA LEU A 126 18.28 -0.93 1.46
C LEU A 126 19.42 -1.67 0.77
N GLU A 127 20.65 -1.13 0.81
CA GLU A 127 21.84 -1.77 0.27
C GLU A 127 22.20 -3.05 1.05
N LYS A 128 22.19 -3.01 2.40
CA LYS A 128 22.40 -4.18 3.26
C LYS A 128 21.42 -5.31 2.90
N ALA A 129 20.12 -4.97 2.75
CA ALA A 129 19.07 -5.93 2.38
C ALA A 129 19.26 -6.51 0.97
N GLY A 130 19.58 -5.67 0.00
CA GLY A 130 19.85 -6.09 -1.38
C GLY A 130 21.07 -7.04 -1.45
N ARG A 131 22.13 -6.72 -0.72
CA ARG A 131 23.34 -7.56 -0.60
C ARG A 131 23.00 -8.93 0.00
N LYS A 132 22.22 -8.97 1.07
CA LYS A 132 21.77 -10.24 1.70
C LYS A 132 20.90 -11.08 0.78
N ARG A 133 20.13 -10.44 -0.10
CA ARG A 133 19.32 -11.10 -1.13
C ARG A 133 20.11 -11.53 -2.37
N GLY A 134 21.38 -11.14 -2.47
CA GLY A 134 22.24 -11.44 -3.62
C GLY A 134 21.88 -10.63 -4.87
N PHE A 135 21.26 -9.46 -4.71
CA PHE A 135 20.94 -8.56 -5.84
C PHE A 135 22.17 -7.74 -6.20
N LEU A 136 23.08 -8.37 -6.95
CA LEU A 136 24.33 -7.77 -7.35
C LEU A 136 24.35 -7.54 -8.86
N MET A 137 24.82 -6.36 -9.26
CA MET A 137 25.13 -5.99 -10.61
C MET A 137 26.60 -6.26 -10.95
N ARG A 138 27.02 -5.99 -12.19
CA ARG A 138 28.43 -6.07 -12.58
C ARG A 138 29.27 -5.13 -11.72
N GLY A 139 30.42 -5.61 -11.23
CA GLY A 139 31.28 -4.85 -10.32
C GLY A 139 30.89 -4.92 -8.84
N ALA A 140 30.07 -5.92 -8.45
CA ALA A 140 29.63 -6.16 -7.08
C ALA A 140 28.82 -5.00 -6.42
N GLN A 141 28.32 -4.08 -7.23
CA GLN A 141 27.36 -3.07 -6.77
C GLN A 141 26.02 -3.73 -6.49
N VAL A 142 25.30 -3.23 -5.49
CA VAL A 142 23.95 -3.72 -5.16
C VAL A 142 22.95 -3.09 -6.12
N ASP A 143 22.03 -3.90 -6.62
CA ASP A 143 20.86 -3.46 -7.38
C ASP A 143 19.79 -2.95 -6.40
N THR A 144 19.96 -1.71 -5.94
CA THR A 144 19.10 -1.05 -4.96
C THR A 144 17.72 -0.77 -5.54
N GLU A 145 17.60 -0.46 -6.82
CA GLU A 145 16.30 -0.27 -7.48
C GLU A 145 15.46 -1.56 -7.44
N ARG A 146 16.07 -2.70 -7.73
CA ARG A 146 15.40 -4.00 -7.62
C ARG A 146 14.98 -4.30 -6.18
N MET A 147 15.84 -4.00 -5.21
CA MET A 147 15.51 -4.19 -3.79
C MET A 147 14.37 -3.28 -3.37
N ALA A 148 14.35 -2.03 -3.81
CA ALA A 148 13.31 -1.05 -3.55
C ALA A 148 11.93 -1.53 -4.02
N ARG A 149 11.83 -2.02 -5.26
CA ARG A 149 10.58 -2.60 -5.79
C ARG A 149 10.10 -3.78 -4.96
N ILE A 150 11.00 -4.68 -4.58
CA ILE A 150 10.66 -5.84 -3.77
C ILE A 150 10.21 -5.45 -2.36
N LEU A 151 10.89 -4.49 -1.74
CA LEU A 151 10.50 -3.97 -0.42
C LEU A 151 9.07 -3.44 -0.43
N LEU A 152 8.74 -2.58 -1.39
CA LEU A 152 7.41 -1.99 -1.53
C LEU A 152 6.34 -3.05 -1.84
N ASP A 153 6.63 -4.00 -2.71
CA ASP A 153 5.72 -5.11 -3.02
C ASP A 153 5.49 -6.01 -1.81
N GLU A 154 6.52 -6.31 -1.03
CA GLU A 154 6.40 -7.12 0.18
C GLU A 154 5.65 -6.39 1.29
N PHE A 155 5.85 -5.09 1.43
CA PHE A 155 5.11 -4.23 2.36
C PHE A 155 3.62 -4.19 2.00
N ARG A 156 3.29 -3.83 0.77
CA ARG A 156 1.92 -3.75 0.25
C ARG A 156 1.20 -5.10 0.26
N GLY A 157 1.93 -6.16 -0.01
CA GLY A 157 1.42 -7.54 0.03
C GLY A 157 1.28 -8.13 1.44
N GLY A 158 1.63 -7.39 2.50
CA GLY A 158 1.55 -7.83 3.89
C GLY A 158 2.53 -8.93 4.26
N LYS A 159 3.58 -9.17 3.45
CA LYS A 159 4.60 -10.19 3.70
C LYS A 159 5.56 -9.81 4.83
N LEU A 160 5.65 -8.52 5.14
CA LEU A 160 6.44 -8.00 6.24
C LEU A 160 5.68 -7.98 7.57
N GLY A 161 4.35 -8.14 7.53
CA GLY A 161 3.48 -8.07 8.70
C GLY A 161 2.38 -7.03 8.56
N ARG A 162 1.88 -6.56 9.70
CA ARG A 162 0.85 -5.52 9.78
C ARG A 162 1.44 -4.29 10.44
N PHE A 163 1.23 -3.13 9.85
CA PHE A 163 1.81 -1.86 10.27
C PHE A 163 0.73 -0.82 10.54
N THR A 164 0.96 0.02 11.53
CA THR A 164 0.21 1.26 11.75
C THR A 164 1.12 2.41 11.34
N LEU A 165 0.75 3.15 10.31
CA LEU A 165 1.55 4.25 9.77
C LEU A 165 1.28 5.60 10.46
N GLU A 166 0.17 5.68 11.19
CA GLU A 166 -0.25 6.88 11.93
C GLU A 166 -0.82 6.48 13.28
N THR A 167 -0.50 7.23 14.32
CA THR A 167 -1.08 7.12 15.64
C THR A 167 -1.95 8.34 15.96
N VAL A 168 -2.75 8.27 17.03
CA VAL A 168 -3.56 9.42 17.46
C VAL A 168 -2.69 10.63 17.82
N GLU A 169 -1.45 10.41 18.27
CA GLU A 169 -0.49 11.44 18.61
C GLU A 169 0.02 12.19 17.36
N ASP A 170 0.06 11.55 16.20
CA ASP A 170 0.44 12.17 14.93
C ASP A 170 -0.65 13.09 14.38
N CYS A 171 -1.92 12.87 14.74
CA CYS A 171 -3.06 13.64 14.25
C CYS A 171 -3.29 14.98 14.97
N GLY A 172 -2.52 15.29 16.01
CA GLY A 172 -2.67 16.47 16.86
C GLY A 172 -1.68 17.61 16.59
N LYS A 173 -0.89 17.54 15.51
CA LYS A 173 0.11 18.55 15.15
C LYS A 173 -0.31 19.35 13.94
#